data_93272da99763045de8705bcb2a07917d
#
_entry.id   93272da99763045de8705bcb2a07917d
#
_cell.length_a   1.000
_cell.length_b   1.000
_cell.length_c   1.000
_cell.angle_alpha   90.00
_cell.angle_beta   90.00
_cell.angle_gamma   90.00
#
_symmetry.space_group_name_H-M   'P 1'
#
loop_
_entity.id
_entity.type
_entity.pdbx_description
1 polymer ?
#
loop_
_entity_poly.entity_id
_entity_poly.type
_entity_poly.pdbx_seq_one_letter_code
_entity_poly.pdbx_strand_id
1 'polypeptide(L)'
;MAERLNPPTTLSSSLRDQLSAFIGHIAVERGLADATVDAYRSDLERYITWMEDHGIRSMDGIRQQDVQAYAQSLAGQGQSVASRRRHLASIHEFHRFALSRGAVSDDASAKVRAPKGGSHLPDVLTIDEVSTLLDAAAMHGSQDPVVLRDKALLEFLYATGARISEAVGVDFADIDFDDRLVRLTGKGSKQRLVPIGSYACDALERYRSIGRPALANKAKQPELRAVFLNRRGQRLSRQSAWDAVRIAGERAHLARPLHPHTLRHSFATHLIQGGADVRTVQERLGHASVTTTQIYTHIAPETLMETYMTAHPRAR
;
A
#
# COMPACT_ATOMS: atom_id res chain seq x y z
N MET A 1 -41.88 49.54 -16.02
CA MET A 1 -40.60 49.54 -15.29
C MET A 1 -40.33 48.10 -14.83
N ALA A 2 -39.45 47.36 -15.50
CA ALA A 2 -39.12 46.00 -15.14
C ALA A 2 -37.86 46.05 -14.25
N GLU A 3 -38.05 45.68 -13.01
CA GLU A 3 -36.98 45.53 -12.03
C GLU A 3 -36.04 44.39 -12.45
N ARG A 4 -34.80 44.72 -12.75
CA ARG A 4 -33.74 43.70 -13.02
C ARG A 4 -33.40 43.06 -11.70
N LEU A 5 -33.86 41.82 -11.49
CA LEU A 5 -33.35 40.94 -10.42
C LEU A 5 -31.86 40.70 -10.67
N ASN A 6 -31.02 41.24 -9.80
CA ASN A 6 -29.60 40.89 -9.72
C ASN A 6 -29.49 39.38 -9.36
N PRO A 7 -28.63 38.61 -10.06
CA PRO A 7 -28.37 37.24 -9.65
C PRO A 7 -27.75 37.26 -8.24
N PRO A 8 -28.05 36.25 -7.39
CA PRO A 8 -27.50 36.18 -6.04
C PRO A 8 -25.98 36.16 -6.11
N THR A 9 -25.36 37.11 -5.40
CA THR A 9 -23.93 37.13 -5.14
C THR A 9 -23.56 35.81 -4.44
N THR A 10 -23.02 34.86 -5.16
CA THR A 10 -22.45 33.65 -4.60
C THR A 10 -21.36 34.08 -3.64
N LEU A 11 -21.62 33.98 -2.35
CA LEU A 11 -20.59 34.14 -1.30
C LEU A 11 -19.46 33.15 -1.65
N SER A 12 -18.30 33.70 -2.02
CA SER A 12 -17.10 32.89 -2.30
C SER A 12 -16.80 32.07 -1.05
N SER A 13 -17.04 30.75 -1.12
CA SER A 13 -16.73 29.84 -0.01
C SER A 13 -15.22 29.77 0.18
N SER A 14 -14.78 29.71 1.44
CA SER A 14 -13.34 29.62 1.75
C SER A 14 -12.72 28.35 1.16
N LEU A 15 -11.41 28.34 0.94
CA LEU A 15 -10.67 27.15 0.50
C LEU A 15 -10.92 25.95 1.43
N ARG A 16 -11.05 26.20 2.74
CA ARG A 16 -11.30 25.17 3.74
C ARG A 16 -12.71 24.60 3.68
N ASP A 17 -13.71 25.43 3.35
CA ASP A 17 -15.10 24.95 3.12
C ASP A 17 -15.16 24.05 1.89
N GLN A 18 -14.47 24.44 0.81
CA GLN A 18 -14.38 23.63 -0.41
C GLN A 18 -13.63 22.30 -0.15
N LEU A 19 -12.57 22.31 0.66
CA LEU A 19 -11.89 21.09 1.07
C LEU A 19 -12.83 20.17 1.87
N SER A 20 -13.57 20.73 2.83
CA SER A 20 -14.51 19.94 3.65
C SER A 20 -15.59 19.30 2.78
N ALA A 21 -16.13 20.04 1.81
CA ALA A 21 -17.12 19.54 0.84
C ALA A 21 -16.51 18.43 -0.05
N PHE A 22 -15.27 18.62 -0.54
CA PHE A 22 -14.57 17.60 -1.34
C PHE A 22 -14.32 16.32 -0.54
N ILE A 23 -13.82 16.43 0.69
CA ILE A 23 -13.58 15.28 1.56
C ILE A 23 -14.89 14.54 1.84
N GLY A 24 -15.99 15.25 2.11
CA GLY A 24 -17.32 14.65 2.24
C GLY A 24 -17.75 13.88 0.98
N HIS A 25 -17.56 14.49 -0.18
CA HIS A 25 -17.88 13.86 -1.48
C HIS A 25 -17.09 12.56 -1.69
N ILE A 26 -15.76 12.56 -1.52
CA ILE A 26 -14.94 11.36 -1.76
C ILE A 26 -15.18 10.26 -0.72
N ALA A 27 -15.51 10.64 0.52
CA ALA A 27 -15.79 9.69 1.59
C ALA A 27 -17.18 9.06 1.44
N VAL A 28 -18.22 9.86 1.23
CA VAL A 28 -19.62 9.41 1.28
C VAL A 28 -20.12 9.02 -0.11
N GLU A 29 -20.01 9.92 -1.11
CA GLU A 29 -20.59 9.67 -2.43
C GLU A 29 -19.74 8.70 -3.26
N ARG A 30 -18.38 8.77 -3.17
CA ARG A 30 -17.48 7.86 -3.88
C ARG A 30 -17.07 6.65 -3.08
N GLY A 31 -17.36 6.60 -1.78
CA GLY A 31 -17.06 5.47 -0.90
C GLY A 31 -15.59 5.08 -0.87
N LEU A 32 -14.67 6.05 -0.92
CA LEU A 32 -13.25 5.77 -0.88
C LEU A 32 -12.82 5.28 0.50
N ALA A 33 -11.84 4.38 0.55
CA ALA A 33 -11.29 3.88 1.81
C ALA A 33 -10.66 5.02 2.64
N ASP A 34 -10.80 4.97 3.98
CA ASP A 34 -10.33 5.98 4.93
C ASP A 34 -8.89 6.42 4.67
N ALA A 35 -7.97 5.47 4.48
CA ALA A 35 -6.57 5.78 4.19
C ALA A 35 -6.38 6.58 2.87
N THR A 36 -7.30 6.46 1.91
CA THR A 36 -7.28 7.24 0.68
C THR A 36 -7.82 8.65 0.95
N VAL A 37 -8.91 8.74 1.71
CA VAL A 37 -9.49 10.02 2.13
C VAL A 37 -8.47 10.84 2.94
N ASP A 38 -7.78 10.20 3.89
CA ASP A 38 -6.73 10.83 4.71
C ASP A 38 -5.54 11.31 3.86
N ALA A 39 -5.15 10.54 2.83
CA ALA A 39 -4.09 10.96 1.91
C ALA A 39 -4.50 12.21 1.12
N TYR A 40 -5.72 12.25 0.57
CA TYR A 40 -6.25 13.44 -0.09
C TYR A 40 -6.32 14.63 0.86
N ARG A 41 -6.85 14.42 2.07
CA ARG A 41 -6.92 15.47 3.11
C ARG A 41 -5.54 16.05 3.39
N SER A 42 -4.56 15.21 3.71
CA SER A 42 -3.20 15.64 4.04
C SER A 42 -2.52 16.43 2.89
N ASP A 43 -2.70 15.96 1.65
CA ASP A 43 -2.13 16.64 0.48
C ASP A 43 -2.76 18.01 0.25
N LEU A 44 -4.09 18.07 0.36
CA LEU A 44 -4.85 19.30 0.08
C LEU A 44 -4.77 20.31 1.23
N GLU A 45 -4.66 19.90 2.49
CA GLU A 45 -4.39 20.79 3.61
C GLU A 45 -3.06 21.53 3.41
N ARG A 46 -2.00 20.85 2.97
CA ARG A 46 -0.72 21.49 2.62
C ARG A 46 -0.85 22.48 1.47
N TYR A 47 -1.61 22.08 0.44
CA TYR A 47 -1.87 22.95 -0.71
C TYR A 47 -2.61 24.21 -0.31
N ILE A 48 -3.68 24.10 0.47
CA ILE A 48 -4.50 25.22 0.93
C ILE A 48 -3.71 26.13 1.85
N THR A 49 -2.96 25.57 2.82
CA THR A 49 -2.09 26.35 3.69
C THR A 49 -1.10 27.18 2.87
N TRP A 50 -0.47 26.57 1.86
CA TRP A 50 0.44 27.29 0.99
C TRP A 50 -0.26 28.43 0.21
N MET A 51 -1.49 28.20 -0.29
CA MET A 51 -2.27 29.25 -0.96
C MET A 51 -2.63 30.39 -0.01
N GLU A 52 -3.08 30.06 1.22
CA GLU A 52 -3.41 31.04 2.25
C GLU A 52 -2.19 31.89 2.63
N ASP A 53 -1.01 31.28 2.76
CA ASP A 53 0.27 31.95 3.04
C ASP A 53 0.67 32.93 1.91
N HIS A 54 0.19 32.70 0.68
CA HIS A 54 0.40 33.56 -0.48
C HIS A 54 -0.79 34.53 -0.74
N GLY A 55 -1.68 34.67 0.24
CA GLY A 55 -2.78 35.62 0.19
C GLY A 55 -4.00 35.16 -0.61
N ILE A 56 -4.03 33.93 -1.07
CA ILE A 56 -5.15 33.37 -1.86
C ILE A 56 -6.09 32.62 -0.90
N ARG A 57 -7.34 33.09 -0.78
CA ARG A 57 -8.30 32.58 0.22
C ARG A 57 -9.54 31.92 -0.36
N SER A 58 -9.69 31.91 -1.69
CA SER A 58 -10.84 31.34 -2.38
C SER A 58 -10.39 30.61 -3.64
N MET A 59 -11.21 29.64 -4.10
CA MET A 59 -10.90 28.84 -5.30
C MET A 59 -10.85 29.67 -6.58
N ASP A 60 -11.71 30.67 -6.71
CA ASP A 60 -11.76 31.60 -7.85
C ASP A 60 -10.54 32.54 -7.91
N GLY A 61 -9.83 32.70 -6.78
CA GLY A 61 -8.56 33.44 -6.70
C GLY A 61 -7.36 32.67 -7.24
N ILE A 62 -7.41 31.33 -7.28
CA ILE A 62 -6.29 30.51 -7.71
C ILE A 62 -6.10 30.58 -9.23
N ARG A 63 -4.88 30.83 -9.67
CA ARG A 63 -4.48 30.84 -11.08
C ARG A 63 -3.54 29.68 -11.38
N GLN A 64 -3.41 29.32 -12.65
CA GLN A 64 -2.50 28.25 -13.09
C GLN A 64 -1.07 28.45 -12.57
N GLN A 65 -0.59 29.69 -12.56
CA GLN A 65 0.75 30.04 -12.05
C GLN A 65 0.94 29.70 -10.57
N ASP A 66 -0.11 29.81 -9.76
CA ASP A 66 -0.05 29.54 -8.32
C ASP A 66 0.05 28.01 -8.07
N VAL A 67 -0.72 27.21 -8.81
CA VAL A 67 -0.61 25.75 -8.80
C VAL A 67 0.78 25.30 -9.24
N GLN A 68 1.33 25.98 -10.26
CA GLN A 68 2.67 25.68 -10.76
C GLN A 68 3.76 26.05 -9.76
N ALA A 69 3.64 27.21 -9.09
CA ALA A 69 4.54 27.65 -8.04
C ALA A 69 4.52 26.69 -6.84
N TYR A 70 3.34 26.24 -6.41
CA TYR A 70 3.22 25.21 -5.39
C TYR A 70 3.92 23.91 -5.80
N ALA A 71 3.68 23.42 -7.01
CA ALA A 71 4.33 22.21 -7.52
C ALA A 71 5.86 22.32 -7.55
N GLN A 72 6.39 23.53 -7.81
CA GLN A 72 7.82 23.82 -7.75
C GLN A 72 8.33 23.87 -6.29
N SER A 73 7.57 24.45 -5.36
CA SER A 73 7.95 24.51 -3.93
C SER A 73 8.14 23.13 -3.33
N LEU A 74 7.32 22.14 -3.73
CA LEU A 74 7.49 20.75 -3.31
C LEU A 74 8.83 20.15 -3.76
N ALA A 75 9.37 20.59 -4.91
CA ALA A 75 10.70 20.19 -5.37
C ALA A 75 11.81 20.82 -4.49
N GLY A 76 11.67 22.10 -4.16
CA GLY A 76 12.60 22.80 -3.27
C GLY A 76 12.64 22.23 -1.85
N GLN A 77 11.54 21.60 -1.39
CA GLN A 77 11.46 20.89 -0.11
C GLN A 77 12.04 19.47 -0.16
N GLY A 78 12.67 19.04 -1.25
CA GLY A 78 13.29 17.73 -1.40
C GLY A 78 12.28 16.57 -1.56
N GLN A 79 11.01 16.86 -1.88
CA GLN A 79 10.03 15.78 -2.07
C GLN A 79 10.34 14.93 -3.31
N SER A 80 10.16 13.61 -3.18
CA SER A 80 10.37 12.68 -4.28
C SER A 80 9.44 12.96 -5.47
N VAL A 81 9.86 12.60 -6.68
CA VAL A 81 9.04 12.72 -7.90
C VAL A 81 7.68 12.03 -7.72
N ALA A 82 7.66 10.85 -7.09
CA ALA A 82 6.43 10.10 -6.83
C ALA A 82 5.48 10.87 -5.89
N SER A 83 6.00 11.45 -4.80
CA SER A 83 5.23 12.27 -3.88
C SER A 83 4.65 13.50 -4.59
N ARG A 84 5.44 14.21 -5.36
CA ARG A 84 4.99 15.40 -6.14
C ARG A 84 3.89 15.04 -7.15
N ARG A 85 4.00 13.89 -7.81
CA ARG A 85 2.96 13.39 -8.72
C ARG A 85 1.66 13.09 -7.97
N ARG A 86 1.74 12.50 -6.79
CA ARG A 86 0.57 12.23 -5.96
C ARG A 86 -0.11 13.51 -5.50
N HIS A 87 0.65 14.48 -4.97
CA HIS A 87 0.12 15.79 -4.59
C HIS A 87 -0.61 16.48 -5.74
N LEU A 88 0.01 16.48 -6.92
CA LEU A 88 -0.63 17.10 -8.09
C LEU A 88 -1.90 16.37 -8.54
N ALA A 89 -1.93 15.03 -8.43
CA ALA A 89 -3.14 14.26 -8.70
C ALA A 89 -4.28 14.62 -7.71
N SER A 90 -3.96 14.80 -6.43
CA SER A 90 -4.91 15.27 -5.42
C SER A 90 -5.45 16.67 -5.75
N ILE A 91 -4.59 17.59 -6.18
CA ILE A 91 -4.96 18.95 -6.60
C ILE A 91 -5.88 18.91 -7.83
N HIS A 92 -5.56 18.12 -8.85
CA HIS A 92 -6.41 17.98 -10.03
C HIS A 92 -7.81 17.47 -9.69
N GLU A 93 -7.94 16.46 -8.82
CA GLU A 93 -9.24 15.96 -8.39
C GLU A 93 -10.04 17.04 -7.63
N PHE A 94 -9.38 17.81 -6.78
CA PHE A 94 -9.99 18.89 -6.01
C PHE A 94 -10.48 20.04 -6.91
N HIS A 95 -9.67 20.50 -7.85
CA HIS A 95 -10.05 21.54 -8.81
C HIS A 95 -11.17 21.08 -9.72
N ARG A 96 -11.13 19.83 -10.20
CA ARG A 96 -12.20 19.24 -11.00
C ARG A 96 -13.52 19.15 -10.23
N PHE A 97 -13.45 18.80 -8.94
CA PHE A 97 -14.63 18.84 -8.07
C PHE A 97 -15.19 20.25 -7.94
N ALA A 98 -14.35 21.25 -7.67
CA ALA A 98 -14.79 22.65 -7.57
C ALA A 98 -15.45 23.14 -8.87
N LEU A 99 -14.88 22.79 -10.03
CA LEU A 99 -15.46 23.09 -11.34
C LEU A 99 -16.83 22.39 -11.52
N SER A 100 -16.94 21.10 -11.18
CA SER A 100 -18.18 20.33 -11.32
C SER A 100 -19.33 20.86 -10.45
N ARG A 101 -18.99 21.51 -9.33
CA ARG A 101 -19.94 22.13 -8.40
C ARG A 101 -20.25 23.58 -8.75
N GLY A 102 -19.65 24.12 -9.80
CA GLY A 102 -19.80 25.52 -10.21
C GLY A 102 -19.15 26.53 -9.24
N ALA A 103 -18.26 26.09 -8.36
CA ALA A 103 -17.52 26.96 -7.46
C ALA A 103 -16.47 27.81 -8.19
N VAL A 104 -16.04 27.36 -9.34
CA VAL A 104 -15.15 28.07 -10.27
C VAL A 104 -15.63 27.87 -11.70
N SER A 105 -15.27 28.78 -12.61
CA SER A 105 -15.60 28.72 -14.04
C SER A 105 -14.53 28.01 -14.88
N ASP A 106 -13.31 27.79 -14.31
CA ASP A 106 -12.20 27.15 -15.00
C ASP A 106 -11.36 26.33 -13.99
N ASP A 107 -10.70 25.27 -14.48
CA ASP A 107 -9.80 24.45 -13.69
C ASP A 107 -8.37 24.97 -13.82
N ALA A 108 -7.91 25.76 -12.85
CA ALA A 108 -6.57 26.33 -12.81
C ALA A 108 -5.46 25.26 -12.79
N SER A 109 -5.77 24.02 -12.41
CA SER A 109 -4.79 22.91 -12.35
C SER A 109 -4.65 22.17 -13.67
N ALA A 110 -5.63 22.24 -14.58
CA ALA A 110 -5.74 21.36 -15.75
C ALA A 110 -4.49 21.30 -16.65
N LYS A 111 -3.78 22.41 -16.79
CA LYS A 111 -2.57 22.52 -17.64
C LYS A 111 -1.26 22.30 -16.88
N VAL A 112 -1.29 22.14 -15.57
CA VAL A 112 -0.08 21.90 -14.76
C VAL A 112 0.30 20.42 -14.86
N ARG A 113 1.46 20.15 -15.45
CA ARG A 113 1.91 18.78 -15.69
C ARG A 113 2.71 18.23 -14.51
N ALA A 114 2.45 16.98 -14.18
CA ALA A 114 3.27 16.26 -13.23
C ALA A 114 4.72 16.11 -13.74
N PRO A 115 5.71 16.18 -12.84
CA PRO A 115 7.09 15.97 -13.24
C PRO A 115 7.25 14.60 -13.91
N LYS A 116 8.02 14.56 -15.01
CA LYS A 116 8.35 13.29 -15.67
C LYS A 116 9.16 12.46 -14.68
N GLY A 117 8.63 11.31 -14.28
CA GLY A 117 9.38 10.30 -13.54
C GLY A 117 10.32 9.58 -14.49
N GLY A 118 11.57 9.33 -14.11
CA GLY A 118 12.38 8.35 -14.79
C GLY A 118 11.65 7.00 -14.74
N SER A 119 11.67 6.24 -15.84
CA SER A 119 11.27 4.84 -15.82
C SER A 119 12.31 4.09 -14.98
N HIS A 120 12.03 3.94 -13.67
CA HIS A 120 12.74 2.92 -12.92
C HIS A 120 12.23 1.57 -13.42
N LEU A 121 13.13 0.77 -13.98
CA LEU A 121 12.86 -0.66 -14.14
C LEU A 121 12.41 -1.19 -12.78
N PRO A 122 11.40 -2.07 -12.71
CA PRO A 122 10.97 -2.65 -11.45
C PRO A 122 12.16 -3.23 -10.71
N ASP A 123 12.34 -2.85 -9.46
CA ASP A 123 13.38 -3.41 -8.61
C ASP A 123 13.00 -4.85 -8.26
N VAL A 124 13.49 -5.80 -9.06
CA VAL A 124 13.32 -7.24 -8.84
C VAL A 124 14.64 -7.78 -8.29
N LEU A 125 14.58 -8.50 -7.19
CA LEU A 125 15.70 -9.27 -6.67
C LEU A 125 15.85 -10.55 -7.48
N THR A 126 17.07 -11.03 -7.65
CA THR A 126 17.33 -12.39 -8.14
C THR A 126 16.94 -13.42 -7.07
N ILE A 127 16.81 -14.68 -7.47
CA ILE A 127 16.52 -15.79 -6.53
C ILE A 127 17.61 -15.87 -5.45
N ASP A 128 18.88 -15.69 -5.83
CA ASP A 128 20.01 -15.72 -4.91
C ASP A 128 20.00 -14.53 -3.93
N GLU A 129 19.66 -13.32 -4.41
CA GLU A 129 19.50 -12.15 -3.54
C GLU A 129 18.35 -12.34 -2.55
N VAL A 130 17.23 -12.95 -2.97
CA VAL A 130 16.13 -13.31 -2.06
C VAL A 130 16.57 -14.34 -1.04
N SER A 131 17.31 -15.38 -1.46
CA SER A 131 17.83 -16.39 -0.51
C SER A 131 18.75 -15.73 0.53
N THR A 132 19.70 -14.92 0.08
CA THR A 132 20.60 -14.17 0.96
C THR A 132 19.85 -13.25 1.93
N LEU A 133 18.82 -12.54 1.45
CA LEU A 133 17.97 -11.71 2.27
C LEU A 133 17.24 -12.48 3.37
N LEU A 134 16.65 -13.62 3.01
CA LEU A 134 15.89 -14.45 3.93
C LEU A 134 16.82 -15.11 4.96
N ASP A 135 18.02 -15.51 4.57
CA ASP A 135 19.01 -16.07 5.47
C ASP A 135 19.60 -15.01 6.43
N ALA A 136 19.84 -13.79 5.93
CA ALA A 136 20.28 -12.68 6.78
C ALA A 136 19.21 -12.29 7.82
N ALA A 137 17.92 -12.42 7.48
CA ALA A 137 16.82 -12.20 8.43
C ALA A 137 16.81 -13.25 9.55
N ALA A 138 17.29 -14.47 9.30
CA ALA A 138 17.29 -15.57 10.27
C ALA A 138 18.30 -15.37 11.41
N MET A 139 19.39 -14.61 11.22
CA MET A 139 20.51 -14.49 12.16
C MET A 139 20.85 -15.86 12.78
N HIS A 140 21.37 -16.76 11.98
CA HIS A 140 21.61 -18.19 12.22
C HIS A 140 21.60 -18.61 13.69
N GLY A 141 20.69 -19.49 14.09
CA GLY A 141 20.57 -20.00 15.46
C GLY A 141 19.90 -19.06 16.47
N SER A 142 19.53 -17.86 16.09
CA SER A 142 18.88 -16.91 16.99
C SER A 142 17.53 -17.43 17.49
N GLN A 143 17.31 -17.28 18.80
CA GLN A 143 16.03 -17.51 19.48
C GLN A 143 15.34 -16.18 19.86
N ASP A 144 15.89 -15.04 19.44
CA ASP A 144 15.27 -13.75 19.69
C ASP A 144 13.87 -13.72 19.04
N PRO A 145 12.82 -13.46 19.83
CA PRO A 145 11.45 -13.46 19.35
C PRO A 145 11.19 -12.50 18.17
N VAL A 146 11.91 -11.38 18.11
CA VAL A 146 11.79 -10.40 17.05
C VAL A 146 12.45 -10.92 15.77
N VAL A 147 13.60 -11.57 15.88
CA VAL A 147 14.30 -12.18 14.74
C VAL A 147 13.46 -13.31 14.15
N LEU A 148 12.88 -14.17 14.99
CA LEU A 148 11.98 -15.24 14.53
C LEU A 148 10.74 -14.67 13.83
N ARG A 149 10.15 -13.60 14.37
CA ARG A 149 9.03 -12.90 13.74
C ARG A 149 9.41 -12.32 12.38
N ASP A 150 10.54 -11.62 12.31
CA ASP A 150 10.97 -10.94 11.09
C ASP A 150 11.29 -11.95 9.99
N LYS A 151 11.94 -13.05 10.33
CA LYS A 151 12.15 -14.18 9.39
C LYS A 151 10.82 -14.73 8.87
N ALA A 152 9.88 -15.04 9.75
CA ALA A 152 8.58 -15.54 9.37
C ALA A 152 7.80 -14.55 8.49
N LEU A 153 7.88 -13.25 8.80
CA LEU A 153 7.24 -12.20 8.00
C LEU A 153 7.83 -12.11 6.59
N LEU A 154 9.16 -12.15 6.45
CA LEU A 154 9.81 -12.07 5.13
C LEU A 154 9.53 -13.30 4.28
N GLU A 155 9.63 -14.51 4.87
CA GLU A 155 9.26 -15.75 4.19
C GLU A 155 7.78 -15.70 3.72
N PHE A 156 6.88 -15.25 4.60
CA PHE A 156 5.46 -15.11 4.28
C PHE A 156 5.22 -14.12 3.13
N LEU A 157 5.87 -12.94 3.17
CA LEU A 157 5.75 -11.92 2.13
C LEU A 157 6.22 -12.44 0.76
N TYR A 158 7.34 -13.15 0.75
CA TYR A 158 7.88 -13.71 -0.49
C TYR A 158 7.09 -14.92 -0.98
N ALA A 159 6.66 -15.81 -0.10
CA ALA A 159 5.89 -16.99 -0.49
C ALA A 159 4.50 -16.63 -1.06
N THR A 160 3.86 -15.58 -0.55
CA THR A 160 2.48 -15.23 -0.89
C THR A 160 2.35 -14.07 -1.87
N GLY A 161 3.41 -13.27 -2.04
CA GLY A 161 3.34 -11.99 -2.72
C GLY A 161 2.36 -11.01 -2.07
N ALA A 162 2.02 -11.18 -0.79
CA ALA A 162 1.08 -10.32 -0.07
C ALA A 162 1.54 -8.87 -0.03
N ARG A 163 0.58 -7.94 0.01
CA ARG A 163 0.87 -6.56 0.41
C ARG A 163 1.21 -6.54 1.91
N ILE A 164 2.06 -5.62 2.34
CA ILE A 164 2.44 -5.54 3.76
C ILE A 164 1.23 -5.37 4.68
N SER A 165 0.21 -4.62 4.24
CA SER A 165 -1.04 -4.45 4.99
C SER A 165 -1.85 -5.75 5.09
N GLU A 166 -1.82 -6.58 4.05
CA GLU A 166 -2.45 -7.90 4.06
C GLU A 166 -1.70 -8.82 5.04
N ALA A 167 -0.36 -8.88 4.96
CA ALA A 167 0.45 -9.72 5.83
C ALA A 167 0.27 -9.39 7.33
N VAL A 168 0.32 -8.12 7.73
CA VAL A 168 0.13 -7.75 9.14
C VAL A 168 -1.33 -7.92 9.59
N GLY A 169 -2.28 -8.00 8.65
CA GLY A 169 -3.70 -8.23 8.92
C GLY A 169 -4.08 -9.68 9.17
N VAL A 170 -3.21 -10.64 8.79
CA VAL A 170 -3.52 -12.08 8.87
C VAL A 170 -3.69 -12.54 10.32
N ASP A 171 -4.76 -13.31 10.55
CA ASP A 171 -5.00 -14.03 11.78
C ASP A 171 -4.62 -15.52 11.62
N PHE A 172 -4.42 -16.25 12.72
CA PHE A 172 -4.15 -17.70 12.63
C PHE A 172 -5.30 -18.48 11.99
N ALA A 173 -6.53 -18.02 12.16
CA ALA A 173 -7.70 -18.61 11.52
C ALA A 173 -7.71 -18.45 9.98
N ASP A 174 -6.83 -17.62 9.44
CA ASP A 174 -6.68 -17.43 8.01
C ASP A 174 -5.63 -18.37 7.38
N ILE A 175 -4.88 -19.10 8.20
CA ILE A 175 -3.83 -20.02 7.75
C ILE A 175 -4.25 -21.46 7.99
N ASP A 176 -4.32 -22.22 6.91
CA ASP A 176 -4.40 -23.66 6.96
C ASP A 176 -2.98 -24.24 6.78
N PHE A 177 -2.42 -24.80 7.86
CA PHE A 177 -1.07 -25.36 7.85
C PHE A 177 -1.05 -26.77 7.22
N ASP A 178 -2.15 -27.49 7.27
CA ASP A 178 -2.26 -28.85 6.72
C ASP A 178 -2.34 -28.78 5.19
N ASP A 179 -3.24 -27.93 4.67
CA ASP A 179 -3.38 -27.70 3.24
C ASP A 179 -2.37 -26.66 2.67
N ARG A 180 -1.57 -26.02 3.55
CA ARG A 180 -0.59 -24.98 3.19
C ARG A 180 -1.21 -23.83 2.40
N LEU A 181 -2.35 -23.36 2.84
CA LEU A 181 -3.09 -22.25 2.24
C LEU A 181 -3.25 -21.09 3.22
N VAL A 182 -3.26 -19.88 2.69
CA VAL A 182 -3.60 -18.68 3.46
C VAL A 182 -4.66 -17.86 2.75
N ARG A 183 -5.63 -17.39 3.51
CA ARG A 183 -6.65 -16.45 3.07
C ARG A 183 -6.16 -15.02 3.31
N LEU A 184 -5.90 -14.29 2.25
CA LEU A 184 -5.50 -12.89 2.30
C LEU A 184 -6.72 -11.99 2.03
N THR A 185 -6.91 -10.99 2.89
CA THR A 185 -7.96 -9.98 2.73
C THR A 185 -7.35 -8.68 2.22
N GLY A 186 -7.74 -8.27 1.01
CA GLY A 186 -7.27 -7.08 0.32
C GLY A 186 -8.22 -5.88 0.41
N LYS A 187 -7.99 -4.88 -0.43
CA LYS A 187 -8.82 -3.67 -0.51
C LYS A 187 -10.28 -4.02 -0.83
N GLY A 188 -11.21 -3.40 -0.09
CA GLY A 188 -12.64 -3.65 -0.26
C GLY A 188 -13.09 -5.02 0.27
N SER A 189 -12.38 -5.55 1.28
CA SER A 189 -12.66 -6.86 1.90
C SER A 189 -12.65 -8.03 0.91
N LYS A 190 -12.01 -7.87 -0.26
CA LYS A 190 -11.86 -8.96 -1.23
C LYS A 190 -10.87 -9.97 -0.69
N GLN A 191 -11.29 -11.23 -0.64
CA GLN A 191 -10.48 -12.33 -0.15
C GLN A 191 -9.94 -13.18 -1.31
N ARG A 192 -8.75 -13.75 -1.12
CA ARG A 192 -8.16 -14.73 -2.01
C ARG A 192 -7.37 -15.77 -1.23
N LEU A 193 -7.36 -17.01 -1.72
CA LEU A 193 -6.51 -18.08 -1.21
C LEU A 193 -5.18 -18.07 -1.97
N VAL A 194 -4.08 -18.22 -1.21
CA VAL A 194 -2.73 -18.27 -1.76
C VAL A 194 -1.98 -19.42 -1.09
N PRO A 195 -1.28 -20.27 -1.86
CA PRO A 195 -0.41 -21.29 -1.29
C PRO A 195 0.77 -20.70 -0.53
N ILE A 196 1.25 -21.41 0.47
CA ILE A 196 2.50 -21.15 1.19
C ILE A 196 3.42 -22.36 1.09
N GLY A 197 4.70 -22.12 0.73
CA GLY A 197 5.71 -23.19 0.66
C GLY A 197 6.20 -23.62 2.03
N SER A 198 6.94 -24.75 2.05
CA SER A 198 7.47 -25.33 3.30
C SER A 198 8.34 -24.36 4.07
N TYR A 199 9.20 -23.59 3.42
CA TYR A 199 10.05 -22.59 4.09
C TYR A 199 9.25 -21.55 4.87
N ALA A 200 8.14 -21.08 4.32
CA ALA A 200 7.26 -20.13 5.01
C ALA A 200 6.51 -20.82 6.16
N CYS A 201 6.01 -22.05 5.95
CA CYS A 201 5.37 -22.84 7.00
C CYS A 201 6.32 -23.07 8.17
N ASP A 202 7.55 -23.53 7.91
CA ASP A 202 8.57 -23.81 8.93
C ASP A 202 8.94 -22.54 9.74
N ALA A 203 9.10 -21.42 9.03
CA ALA A 203 9.38 -20.15 9.68
C ALA A 203 8.21 -19.66 10.55
N LEU A 204 6.97 -19.80 10.07
CA LEU A 204 5.76 -19.46 10.82
C LEU A 204 5.59 -20.35 12.05
N GLU A 205 5.78 -21.67 11.91
CA GLU A 205 5.67 -22.63 13.01
C GLU A 205 6.73 -22.36 14.09
N ARG A 206 7.98 -22.13 13.69
CA ARG A 206 9.05 -21.76 14.62
C ARG A 206 8.76 -20.46 15.35
N TYR A 207 8.25 -19.46 14.63
CA TYR A 207 7.81 -18.22 15.27
C TYR A 207 6.61 -18.44 16.19
N ARG A 208 5.61 -19.22 15.77
CA ARG A 208 4.40 -19.55 16.54
C ARG A 208 4.75 -20.24 17.87
N SER A 209 5.66 -21.21 17.81
CA SER A 209 6.00 -22.05 18.97
C SER A 209 6.97 -21.37 19.94
N ILE A 210 7.93 -20.57 19.46
CA ILE A 210 9.00 -20.01 20.28
C ILE A 210 8.88 -18.48 20.42
N GLY A 211 8.86 -17.76 19.31
CA GLY A 211 8.97 -16.30 19.33
C GLY A 211 7.69 -15.60 19.76
N ARG A 212 6.55 -16.05 19.26
CA ARG A 212 5.27 -15.38 19.49
C ARG A 212 4.82 -15.43 20.96
N PRO A 213 4.92 -16.56 21.69
CA PRO A 213 4.57 -16.59 23.10
C PRO A 213 5.40 -15.60 23.93
N ALA A 214 6.70 -15.50 23.64
CA ALA A 214 7.59 -14.56 24.33
C ALA A 214 7.25 -13.08 24.06
N LEU A 215 6.67 -12.75 22.88
CA LEU A 215 6.15 -11.42 22.60
C LEU A 215 4.78 -11.20 23.26
N ALA A 216 3.88 -12.17 23.17
CA ALA A 216 2.54 -12.08 23.73
C ALA A 216 2.56 -11.83 25.23
N ASN A 217 3.44 -12.51 25.96
CA ASN A 217 3.60 -12.37 27.40
C ASN A 217 4.05 -10.97 27.88
N LYS A 218 4.45 -10.08 26.96
CA LYS A 218 4.81 -8.69 27.30
C LYS A 218 3.59 -7.76 27.39
N ALA A 219 2.43 -8.20 26.94
CA ALA A 219 1.20 -7.41 26.99
C ALA A 219 0.33 -7.84 28.17
N LYS A 220 -0.29 -6.86 28.83
CA LYS A 220 -1.35 -7.13 29.85
C LYS A 220 -2.58 -7.81 29.20
N GLN A 221 -2.89 -7.44 27.98
CA GLN A 221 -3.94 -8.03 27.16
C GLN A 221 -3.32 -8.36 25.79
N PRO A 222 -2.80 -9.58 25.61
CA PRO A 222 -2.15 -9.96 24.36
C PRO A 222 -3.15 -10.07 23.21
N GLU A 223 -2.70 -9.69 22.03
CA GLU A 223 -3.44 -9.96 20.80
C GLU A 223 -3.33 -11.46 20.46
N LEU A 224 -4.43 -12.19 20.62
CA LEU A 224 -4.42 -13.65 20.48
C LEU A 224 -4.61 -14.12 19.03
N ARG A 225 -5.30 -13.36 18.20
CA ARG A 225 -5.64 -13.76 16.83
C ARG A 225 -4.52 -13.47 15.84
N ALA A 226 -3.90 -12.29 15.94
CA ALA A 226 -2.89 -11.86 14.98
C ALA A 226 -1.70 -12.82 14.92
N VAL A 227 -1.26 -13.13 13.70
CA VAL A 227 -0.04 -13.92 13.48
C VAL A 227 1.17 -13.12 13.95
N PHE A 228 1.39 -11.93 13.42
CA PHE A 228 2.59 -11.13 13.69
C PHE A 228 2.36 -10.11 14.81
N LEU A 229 3.20 -10.19 15.85
CA LEU A 229 3.15 -9.29 17.00
C LEU A 229 4.34 -8.31 17.02
N ASN A 230 4.10 -7.14 17.57
CA ASN A 230 5.15 -6.19 17.88
C ASN A 230 5.84 -6.52 19.23
N ARG A 231 6.88 -5.75 19.59
CA ARG A 231 7.62 -5.95 20.85
C ARG A 231 6.78 -5.76 22.12
N ARG A 232 5.55 -5.23 22.01
CA ARG A 232 4.63 -5.01 23.12
C ARG A 232 3.50 -6.05 23.19
N GLY A 233 3.57 -7.11 22.36
CA GLY A 233 2.55 -8.16 22.31
C GLY A 233 1.24 -7.78 21.63
N GLN A 234 1.22 -6.67 20.87
CA GLN A 234 0.09 -6.24 20.07
C GLN A 234 0.34 -6.54 18.58
N ARG A 235 -0.69 -6.49 17.75
CA ARG A 235 -0.55 -6.67 16.28
C ARG A 235 0.55 -5.79 15.72
N LEU A 236 1.35 -6.34 14.84
CA LEU A 236 2.45 -5.63 14.17
C LEU A 236 1.88 -4.53 13.26
N SER A 237 2.39 -3.32 13.38
CA SER A 237 2.01 -2.22 12.50
C SER A 237 2.66 -2.33 11.12
N ARG A 238 2.05 -1.74 10.11
CA ARG A 238 2.63 -1.65 8.76
C ARG A 238 4.01 -0.99 8.77
N GLN A 239 4.20 0.05 9.59
CA GLN A 239 5.48 0.74 9.71
C GLN A 239 6.55 -0.19 10.27
N SER A 240 6.26 -0.89 11.37
CA SER A 240 7.21 -1.84 11.98
C SER A 240 7.54 -3.01 11.05
N ALA A 241 6.57 -3.48 10.26
CA ALA A 241 6.80 -4.51 9.26
C ALA A 241 7.67 -3.99 8.09
N TRP A 242 7.46 -2.74 7.68
CA TRP A 242 8.28 -2.07 6.67
C TRP A 242 9.74 -1.93 7.16
N ASP A 243 9.92 -1.51 8.42
CA ASP A 243 11.26 -1.40 9.03
C ASP A 243 11.96 -2.76 9.11
N ALA A 244 11.23 -3.85 9.42
CA ALA A 244 11.78 -5.20 9.44
C ALA A 244 12.32 -5.60 8.05
N VAL A 245 11.58 -5.32 6.98
CA VAL A 245 12.00 -5.57 5.59
C VAL A 245 13.25 -4.75 5.24
N ARG A 246 13.26 -3.45 5.57
CA ARG A 246 14.39 -2.56 5.31
C ARG A 246 15.66 -3.02 6.04
N ILE A 247 15.56 -3.33 7.34
CA ILE A 247 16.68 -3.79 8.17
C ILE A 247 17.25 -5.12 7.64
N ALA A 248 16.38 -6.04 7.19
CA ALA A 248 16.83 -7.29 6.59
C ALA A 248 17.63 -7.05 5.31
N GLY A 249 17.19 -6.11 4.44
CA GLY A 249 17.90 -5.71 3.24
C GLY A 249 19.28 -5.11 3.54
N GLU A 250 19.38 -4.27 4.58
CA GLU A 250 20.66 -3.71 5.04
C GLU A 250 21.62 -4.81 5.56
N ARG A 251 21.09 -5.76 6.32
CA ARG A 251 21.88 -6.92 6.81
C ARG A 251 22.34 -7.85 5.70
N ALA A 252 21.53 -8.00 4.68
CA ALA A 252 21.89 -8.78 3.49
C ALA A 252 22.87 -8.05 2.56
N HIS A 253 23.28 -6.83 2.92
CA HIS A 253 24.18 -5.98 2.10
C HIS A 253 23.66 -5.80 0.66
N LEU A 254 22.36 -5.72 0.47
CA LEU A 254 21.78 -5.46 -0.85
C LEU A 254 22.22 -4.08 -1.35
N ALA A 255 22.60 -3.99 -2.62
CA ALA A 255 23.16 -2.77 -3.22
C ALA A 255 22.15 -1.59 -3.25
N ARG A 256 20.89 -1.85 -2.99
CA ARG A 256 19.79 -0.87 -3.02
C ARG A 256 18.84 -1.06 -1.84
N PRO A 257 18.17 0.03 -1.38
CA PRO A 257 17.21 -0.06 -0.32
C PRO A 257 16.06 -1.02 -0.67
N LEU A 258 15.77 -1.95 0.23
CA LEU A 258 14.68 -2.91 0.04
C LEU A 258 13.35 -2.34 0.52
N HIS A 259 12.31 -2.55 -0.28
CA HIS A 259 10.93 -2.18 0.02
C HIS A 259 10.01 -3.42 -0.07
N PRO A 260 8.90 -3.47 0.68
CA PRO A 260 7.96 -4.60 0.60
C PRO A 260 7.42 -4.86 -0.81
N HIS A 261 7.28 -3.82 -1.63
CA HIS A 261 6.88 -3.96 -3.03
C HIS A 261 7.92 -4.69 -3.88
N THR A 262 9.20 -4.56 -3.55
CA THR A 262 10.28 -5.29 -4.23
C THR A 262 10.12 -6.80 -4.06
N LEU A 263 9.84 -7.28 -2.83
CA LEU A 263 9.59 -8.71 -2.59
C LEU A 263 8.38 -9.21 -3.38
N ARG A 264 7.30 -8.43 -3.42
CA ARG A 264 6.11 -8.78 -4.19
C ARG A 264 6.37 -8.80 -5.70
N HIS A 265 7.16 -7.86 -6.23
CA HIS A 265 7.58 -7.86 -7.64
C HIS A 265 8.47 -9.05 -7.96
N SER A 266 9.41 -9.38 -7.06
CA SER A 266 10.27 -10.56 -7.20
C SER A 266 9.45 -11.85 -7.20
N PHE A 267 8.49 -12.00 -6.28
CA PHE A 267 7.53 -13.11 -6.28
C PHE A 267 6.83 -13.26 -7.64
N ALA A 268 6.25 -12.16 -8.16
CA ALA A 268 5.53 -12.18 -9.44
C ALA A 268 6.43 -12.60 -10.60
N THR A 269 7.63 -12.01 -10.67
CA THR A 269 8.61 -12.28 -11.73
C THR A 269 9.10 -13.71 -11.67
N HIS A 270 9.43 -14.21 -10.47
CA HIS A 270 9.93 -15.57 -10.30
C HIS A 270 8.88 -16.63 -10.62
N LEU A 271 7.61 -16.40 -10.28
CA LEU A 271 6.53 -17.29 -10.70
C LEU A 271 6.40 -17.36 -12.22
N ILE A 272 6.47 -16.20 -12.91
CA ILE A 272 6.40 -16.18 -14.38
C ILE A 272 7.62 -16.87 -14.98
N GLN A 273 8.81 -16.64 -14.47
CA GLN A 273 10.05 -17.32 -14.91
C GLN A 273 10.01 -18.82 -14.65
N GLY A 274 9.34 -19.26 -13.59
CA GLY A 274 9.10 -20.65 -13.26
C GLY A 274 7.99 -21.30 -14.08
N GLY A 275 7.39 -20.58 -15.05
CA GLY A 275 6.39 -21.12 -15.97
C GLY A 275 4.93 -20.87 -15.59
N ALA A 276 4.65 -20.10 -14.52
CA ALA A 276 3.28 -19.74 -14.19
C ALA A 276 2.71 -18.76 -15.22
N ASP A 277 1.45 -18.98 -15.61
CA ASP A 277 0.74 -18.07 -16.50
C ASP A 277 0.56 -16.67 -15.87
N VAL A 278 0.76 -15.63 -16.69
CA VAL A 278 0.69 -14.23 -16.27
C VAL A 278 -0.67 -13.87 -15.64
N ARG A 279 -1.75 -14.42 -16.20
CA ARG A 279 -3.11 -14.19 -15.69
C ARG A 279 -3.27 -14.78 -14.29
N THR A 280 -2.81 -15.99 -14.08
CA THR A 280 -2.78 -16.68 -12.78
C THR A 280 -1.99 -15.87 -11.75
N VAL A 281 -0.83 -15.32 -12.13
CA VAL A 281 -0.03 -14.47 -11.26
C VAL A 281 -0.74 -13.15 -10.92
N GLN A 282 -1.39 -12.51 -11.89
CA GLN A 282 -2.17 -11.28 -11.67
C GLN A 282 -3.36 -11.52 -10.73
N GLU A 283 -4.06 -12.63 -10.87
CA GLU A 283 -5.16 -13.02 -9.99
C GLU A 283 -4.65 -13.24 -8.54
N ARG A 284 -3.54 -13.95 -8.36
CA ARG A 284 -2.88 -14.14 -7.06
C ARG A 284 -2.46 -12.84 -6.40
N LEU A 285 -2.05 -11.86 -7.20
CA LEU A 285 -1.68 -10.54 -6.70
C LEU A 285 -2.89 -9.65 -6.37
N GLY A 286 -4.09 -10.00 -6.81
CA GLY A 286 -5.29 -9.21 -6.57
C GLY A 286 -5.21 -7.84 -7.27
N HIS A 287 -4.86 -7.82 -8.57
CA HIS A 287 -4.92 -6.63 -9.40
C HIS A 287 -6.38 -6.28 -9.76
N ALA A 288 -6.78 -5.03 -9.51
CA ALA A 288 -8.16 -4.56 -9.62
C ALA A 288 -8.68 -4.35 -11.06
N SER A 289 -7.93 -4.75 -12.09
CA SER A 289 -8.26 -4.41 -13.48
C SER A 289 -8.94 -5.51 -14.29
N VAL A 290 -9.45 -6.56 -13.67
CA VAL A 290 -10.32 -7.51 -14.37
C VAL A 290 -11.67 -7.51 -13.68
N THR A 291 -12.67 -7.05 -14.44
CA THR A 291 -14.09 -6.99 -14.08
C THR A 291 -14.62 -8.41 -13.87
N THR A 292 -14.35 -9.03 -12.71
CA THR A 292 -15.07 -10.26 -12.35
C THR A 292 -14.92 -10.56 -10.86
N THR A 293 -15.90 -10.14 -10.09
CA THR A 293 -16.10 -10.55 -8.68
C THR A 293 -16.55 -12.01 -8.56
N GLN A 294 -16.60 -12.77 -9.65
CA GLN A 294 -17.22 -14.11 -9.72
C GLN A 294 -16.27 -15.27 -9.99
N ILE A 295 -14.95 -15.07 -10.19
CA ILE A 295 -14.05 -16.16 -10.62
C ILE A 295 -13.26 -16.80 -9.47
N TYR A 296 -13.28 -16.24 -8.26
CA TYR A 296 -12.46 -16.74 -7.13
C TYR A 296 -12.94 -18.06 -6.51
N THR A 297 -14.06 -18.62 -6.97
CA THR A 297 -14.67 -19.86 -6.43
C THR A 297 -14.41 -21.10 -7.28
N HIS A 298 -13.67 -21.03 -8.40
CA HIS A 298 -13.61 -22.13 -9.38
C HIS A 298 -12.22 -22.72 -9.68
N ILE A 299 -11.13 -22.18 -9.12
CA ILE A 299 -9.83 -22.87 -9.22
C ILE A 299 -9.74 -23.80 -8.01
N ALA A 300 -9.69 -25.10 -8.26
CA ALA A 300 -9.52 -26.09 -7.21
C ALA A 300 -8.20 -25.80 -6.44
N PRO A 301 -8.19 -25.93 -5.10
CA PRO A 301 -6.99 -25.75 -4.28
C PRO A 301 -5.78 -26.56 -4.76
N GLU A 302 -6.04 -27.76 -5.31
CA GLU A 302 -5.03 -28.65 -5.87
C GLU A 302 -4.31 -28.04 -7.07
N THR A 303 -5.04 -27.47 -8.02
CA THR A 303 -4.45 -26.80 -9.20
C THR A 303 -3.64 -25.55 -8.79
N LEU A 304 -4.11 -24.85 -7.74
CA LEU A 304 -3.43 -23.71 -7.18
C LEU A 304 -2.07 -24.10 -6.58
N MET A 305 -2.07 -25.20 -5.82
CA MET A 305 -0.87 -25.77 -5.20
C MET A 305 0.09 -26.31 -6.25
N GLU A 306 -0.39 -27.06 -7.24
CA GLU A 306 0.43 -27.65 -8.29
C GLU A 306 1.19 -26.58 -9.08
N THR A 307 0.51 -25.51 -9.51
CA THR A 307 1.14 -24.39 -10.20
C THR A 307 2.18 -23.70 -9.32
N TYR A 308 1.91 -23.56 -8.01
CA TYR A 308 2.84 -22.96 -7.07
C TYR A 308 4.08 -23.84 -6.87
N MET A 309 3.88 -25.16 -6.66
CA MET A 309 4.96 -26.13 -6.45
C MET A 309 5.90 -26.25 -7.65
N THR A 310 5.39 -26.01 -8.85
CA THR A 310 6.17 -26.07 -10.08
C THR A 310 6.96 -24.77 -10.32
N ALA A 311 6.36 -23.62 -10.01
CA ALA A 311 6.87 -22.33 -10.45
C ALA A 311 7.58 -21.52 -9.35
N HIS A 312 7.28 -21.74 -8.06
CA HIS A 312 7.85 -20.91 -7.00
C HIS A 312 9.18 -21.47 -6.47
N PRO A 313 10.28 -20.69 -6.41
CA PRO A 313 11.62 -21.16 -6.02
C PRO A 313 11.69 -21.76 -4.61
N ARG A 314 10.80 -21.38 -3.71
CA ARG A 314 10.74 -21.84 -2.30
C ARG A 314 9.42 -22.56 -2.00
N ALA A 315 8.86 -23.26 -2.98
CA ALA A 315 7.64 -24.04 -2.79
C ALA A 315 7.86 -25.31 -1.95
N ARG A 316 9.02 -25.93 -2.09
CA ARG A 316 9.40 -27.21 -1.47
C ARG A 316 10.04 -27.00 -0.12
#